data_7ea8d0f13a6799b9b907463ef0e26216
#
_entry.id   7ea8d0f13a6799b9b907463ef0e26216
#
_cell.length_a   1.000
_cell.length_b   1.000
_cell.length_c   1.000
_cell.angle_alpha   90.00
_cell.angle_beta   90.00
_cell.angle_gamma   90.00
#
_symmetry.space_group_name_H-M   'P 1'
#
loop_
_entity.id
_entity.type
_entity.pdbx_description
1 polymer ?
#
loop_
_entity_poly.entity_id
_entity_poly.type
_entity_poly.pdbx_seq_one_letter_code
_entity_poly.pdbx_strand_id
1 'polypeptide(L)'
;MHLRGNVIYNTWENFWKKAYKSSYFRAQYDETSERTDWSLSERQLFTQSNGRTLLGQDTMGRLHFLCTPHDKIYAVPSGGTDLGGQFKGYIGQYYQNDTALLLGKMKYDLELDNGLMISGANKQSWTTYYDDFLPVTATEHPELETRIFSFAPILEKEAVPASSIHPVPGPAGAFYCIEVKNISGCKMKGKLRLSFDQKFVNQFEHYGKYFDDYTVTPYKSEWDQKLLVLWHPEACAAIQLLDSVCEGQGDNPRIYVPFELKANESRTFTTVIALTPKREEIYSALGTLYQHTPLEWLNVTDDFWKERFGKITTDIRENQEAGEKYRDMQVRFILDNFNCLSFREDGSLLTNWQGAPSHSLSRLWGIDITPDVVSVMYAVPEVGKSAMFYLAERNRPRYSLYSDHSMFYYISLLVIAGKYLELTGDCLLYTSPSPRDTR
;
A
#
# COMPACT_ATOMS: atom_id res chain seq x y z
N MET A 1 2.55 -16.68 23.63
CA MET A 1 1.94 -15.54 22.94
C MET A 1 0.43 -15.79 22.92
N HIS A 2 -0.34 -15.10 23.76
CA HIS A 2 -1.79 -15.31 23.82
C HIS A 2 -2.45 -14.26 22.94
N LEU A 3 -2.75 -14.65 21.71
CA LEU A 3 -3.66 -13.90 20.86
C LEU A 3 -5.06 -14.01 21.47
N ARG A 4 -5.57 -12.90 21.95
CA ARG A 4 -6.88 -12.83 22.62
C ARG A 4 -7.99 -13.08 21.60
N GLY A 5 -8.60 -14.25 21.67
CA GLY A 5 -10.00 -14.46 21.27
C GLY A 5 -10.38 -14.34 19.81
N ASN A 6 -9.50 -13.94 18.93
CA ASN A 6 -9.78 -13.82 17.50
C ASN A 6 -9.51 -15.14 16.80
N VAL A 7 -10.33 -15.46 15.82
CA VAL A 7 -10.19 -16.70 15.05
C VAL A 7 -8.97 -16.57 14.17
N ILE A 8 -7.87 -17.15 14.61
CA ILE A 8 -6.66 -17.27 13.77
C ILE A 8 -6.97 -18.29 12.68
N TYR A 9 -6.84 -17.86 11.43
CA TYR A 9 -6.92 -18.78 10.31
C TYR A 9 -5.63 -19.57 10.23
N ASN A 10 -5.72 -20.87 10.48
CA ASN A 10 -4.54 -21.75 10.45
C ASN A 10 -4.16 -22.17 9.03
N THR A 11 -5.04 -21.96 8.06
CA THR A 11 -4.83 -22.29 6.66
C THR A 11 -5.49 -21.24 5.76
N TRP A 12 -4.95 -21.08 4.56
CA TRP A 12 -5.55 -20.24 3.53
C TRP A 12 -7.00 -20.64 3.20
N GLU A 13 -7.30 -21.94 3.18
CA GLU A 13 -8.66 -22.44 2.96
C GLU A 13 -9.63 -21.93 4.03
N ASN A 14 -9.22 -21.93 5.31
CA ASN A 14 -10.05 -21.41 6.39
C ASN A 14 -10.23 -19.90 6.31
N PHE A 15 -9.20 -19.17 5.89
CA PHE A 15 -9.33 -17.74 5.62
C PHE A 15 -10.39 -17.48 4.55
N TRP A 16 -10.27 -18.09 3.37
CA TRP A 16 -11.19 -17.90 2.27
C TRP A 16 -12.65 -18.30 2.54
N LYS A 17 -12.86 -19.29 3.41
CA LYS A 17 -14.22 -19.69 3.84
C LYS A 17 -14.91 -18.67 4.72
N LYS A 18 -14.16 -17.85 5.45
CA LYS A 18 -14.69 -16.89 6.43
C LYS A 18 -14.58 -15.45 5.98
N ALA A 19 -13.73 -15.15 5.02
CA ALA A 19 -13.55 -13.80 4.53
C ALA A 19 -14.87 -13.25 3.98
N TYR A 20 -15.25 -12.10 4.50
CA TYR A 20 -16.41 -11.35 4.01
C TYR A 20 -16.07 -10.68 2.68
N LYS A 21 -16.95 -10.76 1.73
CA LYS A 21 -16.77 -10.22 0.39
C LYS A 21 -17.62 -8.98 0.19
N SER A 22 -17.02 -7.81 0.13
CA SER A 22 -17.73 -6.59 -0.27
C SER A 22 -18.23 -6.70 -1.70
N SER A 23 -19.54 -6.45 -1.89
CA SER A 23 -20.18 -6.51 -3.20
C SER A 23 -20.23 -5.16 -3.92
N TYR A 24 -20.00 -4.07 -3.20
CA TYR A 24 -20.15 -2.72 -3.76
C TYR A 24 -19.03 -2.39 -4.76
N PHE A 25 -17.80 -2.68 -4.42
CA PHE A 25 -16.66 -2.48 -5.30
C PHE A 25 -16.31 -3.76 -6.04
N ARG A 26 -16.82 -3.86 -7.25
CA ARG A 26 -16.45 -4.90 -8.19
C ARG A 26 -16.06 -4.24 -9.50
N ALA A 27 -14.79 -4.29 -9.82
CA ALA A 27 -14.26 -3.88 -11.10
C ALA A 27 -14.01 -5.10 -11.97
N GLN A 28 -14.48 -5.07 -13.20
CA GLN A 28 -14.18 -6.07 -14.20
C GLN A 28 -13.15 -5.49 -15.16
N TYR A 29 -12.19 -6.32 -15.57
CA TYR A 29 -11.26 -5.94 -16.61
C TYR A 29 -12.02 -5.73 -17.94
N ASP A 30 -11.72 -4.61 -18.60
CA ASP A 30 -12.22 -4.27 -19.92
C ASP A 30 -11.04 -4.22 -20.91
N GLU A 31 -11.08 -5.05 -21.94
CA GLU A 31 -10.04 -5.09 -22.97
C GLU A 31 -9.82 -3.75 -23.68
N THR A 32 -10.88 -2.96 -23.80
CA THR A 32 -10.82 -1.65 -24.46
C THR A 32 -10.06 -0.63 -23.63
N SER A 33 -9.91 -0.86 -22.33
CA SER A 33 -9.18 -0.02 -21.41
C SER A 33 -7.70 -0.40 -21.27
N GLU A 34 -7.25 -1.47 -21.94
CA GLU A 34 -5.85 -1.87 -21.92
C GLU A 34 -5.01 -0.92 -22.78
N ARG A 35 -4.56 0.16 -22.16
CA ARG A 35 -3.48 0.96 -22.74
C ARG A 35 -2.13 0.45 -22.25
N THR A 36 -1.15 0.56 -23.11
CA THR A 36 0.25 0.24 -22.80
C THR A 36 0.89 1.31 -21.90
N ASP A 37 0.32 2.50 -21.88
CA ASP A 37 0.74 3.63 -21.07
C ASP A 37 0.20 3.52 -19.62
N TRP A 38 0.88 4.22 -18.72
CA TRP A 38 0.56 4.27 -17.30
C TRP A 38 -0.46 5.38 -16.97
N SER A 39 -1.21 5.85 -17.95
CA SER A 39 -2.22 6.87 -17.72
C SER A 39 -3.21 6.41 -16.66
N LEU A 40 -3.11 6.98 -15.46
CA LEU A 40 -3.98 6.64 -14.32
C LEU A 40 -5.43 6.97 -14.54
N SER A 41 -5.72 7.92 -15.44
CA SER A 41 -7.10 8.28 -15.78
C SER A 41 -7.89 7.13 -16.40
N GLU A 42 -7.21 6.06 -16.80
CA GLU A 42 -7.79 4.96 -17.57
C GLU A 42 -7.59 3.58 -16.96
N ARG A 43 -6.80 3.48 -15.88
CA ARG A 43 -6.56 2.23 -15.16
C ARG A 43 -7.05 2.33 -13.73
N GLN A 44 -7.86 1.41 -13.35
CA GLN A 44 -8.23 1.28 -11.96
C GLN A 44 -7.13 0.53 -11.21
N LEU A 45 -6.49 1.21 -10.27
CA LEU A 45 -5.54 0.62 -9.34
C LEU A 45 -6.19 0.49 -7.96
N PHE A 46 -6.01 -0.67 -7.36
CA PHE A 46 -6.37 -0.93 -5.98
C PHE A 46 -5.14 -0.75 -5.12
N THR A 47 -5.15 0.27 -4.28
CA THR A 47 -4.04 0.58 -3.38
C THR A 47 -4.17 -0.11 -2.05
N GLN A 48 -3.02 -0.42 -1.45
CA GLN A 48 -2.89 -0.95 -0.10
C GLN A 48 -1.69 -0.28 0.59
N SER A 49 -1.85 0.04 1.87
CA SER A 49 -0.77 0.61 2.67
C SER A 49 -0.82 0.09 4.10
N ASN A 50 0.35 0.01 4.72
CA ASN A 50 0.50 -0.21 6.15
C ASN A 50 0.98 1.06 6.88
N GLY A 51 0.84 2.22 6.25
CA GLY A 51 1.34 3.48 6.76
C GLY A 51 2.84 3.71 6.52
N ARG A 52 3.59 2.75 5.97
CA ARG A 52 4.99 2.89 5.55
C ARG A 52 5.18 2.50 4.10
N THR A 53 4.65 1.38 3.71
CA THR A 53 4.73 0.86 2.33
C THR A 53 3.38 1.01 1.67
N LEU A 54 3.35 1.65 0.50
CA LEU A 54 2.19 1.73 -0.37
C LEU A 54 2.44 0.89 -1.61
N LEU A 55 1.44 0.15 -2.02
CA LEU A 55 1.45 -0.66 -3.23
C LEU A 55 0.18 -0.46 -4.06
N GLY A 56 0.24 -0.81 -5.35
CA GLY A 56 -0.91 -0.77 -6.25
C GLY A 56 -1.01 -2.00 -7.14
N GLN A 57 -2.19 -2.62 -7.13
CA GLN A 57 -2.57 -3.77 -7.93
C GLN A 57 -3.66 -3.36 -8.93
N ASP A 58 -3.60 -3.84 -10.16
CA ASP A 58 -4.63 -3.56 -11.17
C ASP A 58 -5.76 -4.59 -11.19
N THR A 59 -6.76 -4.37 -12.04
CA THR A 59 -7.92 -5.25 -12.22
C THR A 59 -7.58 -6.62 -12.81
N MET A 60 -6.36 -6.81 -13.31
CA MET A 60 -5.85 -8.10 -13.77
C MET A 60 -5.05 -8.83 -12.68
N GLY A 61 -4.89 -8.23 -11.51
CA GLY A 61 -4.09 -8.78 -10.42
C GLY A 61 -2.57 -8.54 -10.56
N ARG A 62 -2.13 -7.68 -11.48
CA ARG A 62 -0.71 -7.34 -11.61
C ARG A 62 -0.34 -6.27 -10.57
N LEU A 63 0.79 -6.46 -9.92
CA LEU A 63 1.36 -5.44 -9.03
C LEU A 63 2.13 -4.43 -9.90
N HIS A 64 1.75 -3.16 -9.83
CA HIS A 64 2.31 -2.11 -10.66
C HIS A 64 3.38 -1.28 -9.99
N PHE A 65 3.23 -1.04 -8.70
CA PHE A 65 4.22 -0.27 -7.96
C PHE A 65 4.29 -0.67 -6.50
N LEU A 66 5.43 -0.37 -5.91
CA LEU A 66 5.70 -0.37 -4.49
C LEU A 66 6.50 0.87 -4.15
N CYS A 67 6.15 1.57 -3.08
CA CYS A 67 6.92 2.71 -2.61
C CYS A 67 7.01 2.77 -1.09
N THR A 68 8.15 3.29 -0.61
CA THR A 68 8.46 3.49 0.80
C THR A 68 9.15 4.84 0.97
N PRO A 69 8.66 5.76 1.82
CA PRO A 69 9.25 7.07 1.98
C PRO A 69 10.55 7.03 2.78
N HIS A 70 11.41 7.99 2.49
CA HIS A 70 12.56 8.31 3.31
C HIS A 70 12.21 9.27 4.44
N ASP A 71 12.96 9.21 5.54
CA ASP A 71 12.86 10.22 6.60
C ASP A 71 13.47 11.58 6.21
N LYS A 72 14.19 11.63 5.12
CA LYS A 72 14.78 12.88 4.63
C LYS A 72 13.73 13.79 4.03
N ILE A 73 13.77 15.03 4.44
CA ILE A 73 12.94 16.10 3.90
C ILE A 73 13.83 17.06 3.14
N TYR A 74 13.55 17.26 1.88
CA TYR A 74 14.25 18.20 1.04
C TYR A 74 13.45 19.48 0.88
N ALA A 75 14.14 20.60 0.97
CA ALA A 75 13.59 21.87 0.53
C ALA A 75 13.76 21.95 -1.00
N VAL A 76 12.69 21.91 -1.74
CA VAL A 76 12.73 22.13 -3.18
C VAL A 76 12.58 23.63 -3.45
N PRO A 77 13.55 24.29 -4.10
CA PRO A 77 13.43 25.71 -4.44
C PRO A 77 12.19 25.95 -5.32
N SER A 78 11.41 26.93 -4.94
CA SER A 78 10.16 27.29 -5.64
C SER A 78 10.37 27.98 -6.99
N GLY A 79 11.33 27.64 -7.73
CA GLY A 79 11.59 28.26 -9.04
C GLY A 79 11.96 27.28 -10.13
N GLY A 80 12.12 26.03 -9.78
CA GLY A 80 12.71 25.02 -10.68
C GLY A 80 11.75 23.98 -11.23
N THR A 81 10.52 23.94 -10.79
CA THR A 81 9.61 22.91 -11.23
C THR A 81 8.51 23.51 -12.07
N ASP A 82 8.56 23.28 -13.34
CA ASP A 82 7.50 23.62 -14.26
C ASP A 82 6.24 22.80 -14.00
N LEU A 83 5.41 23.30 -13.11
CA LEU A 83 3.98 23.03 -13.21
C LEU A 83 3.45 23.85 -14.37
N GLY A 84 3.84 23.51 -15.61
CA GLY A 84 3.36 24.19 -16.82
C GLY A 84 3.50 25.72 -16.83
N GLY A 85 4.56 26.27 -16.19
CA GLY A 85 4.78 27.72 -16.14
C GLY A 85 3.82 28.52 -15.25
N GLN A 86 2.84 27.87 -14.62
CA GLN A 86 1.81 28.59 -13.84
C GLN A 86 2.29 29.12 -12.49
N PHE A 87 3.43 28.64 -11.99
CA PHE A 87 3.97 29.03 -10.67
C PHE A 87 5.29 29.81 -10.73
N LYS A 88 5.62 30.41 -11.86
CA LYS A 88 6.73 31.36 -11.95
C LYS A 88 6.41 32.59 -11.08
N GLY A 89 7.00 32.62 -9.90
CA GLY A 89 6.84 33.79 -9.01
C GLY A 89 6.44 33.46 -7.57
N TYR A 90 6.13 32.23 -7.25
CA TYR A 90 5.90 31.85 -5.85
C TYR A 90 7.24 31.82 -5.09
N ILE A 91 7.38 32.69 -4.13
CA ILE A 91 8.50 32.72 -3.18
C ILE A 91 8.15 31.73 -2.07
N GLY A 92 8.53 30.49 -2.20
CA GLY A 92 8.29 29.47 -1.19
C GLY A 92 9.21 28.27 -1.38
N GLN A 93 9.49 27.56 -0.31
CA GLN A 93 10.17 26.28 -0.36
C GLN A 93 9.12 25.17 -0.17
N TYR A 94 9.08 24.24 -1.10
CA TYR A 94 8.30 23.02 -0.94
C TYR A 94 9.17 21.99 -0.23
N TYR A 95 8.56 21.30 0.72
CA TYR A 95 9.20 20.19 1.37
C TYR A 95 8.74 18.90 0.68
N GLN A 96 9.70 18.12 0.25
CA GLN A 96 9.47 16.83 -0.37
C GLN A 96 10.25 15.78 0.40
N ASN A 97 9.60 14.67 0.71
CA ASN A 97 10.29 13.50 1.19
C ASN A 97 10.80 12.69 0.02
N ASP A 98 11.97 12.13 0.17
CA ASP A 98 12.44 11.11 -0.75
C ASP A 98 11.61 9.83 -0.59
N THR A 99 11.48 9.08 -1.65
CA THR A 99 10.74 7.82 -1.63
C THR A 99 11.46 6.80 -2.50
N ALA A 100 11.75 5.65 -1.94
CA ALA A 100 12.14 4.51 -2.75
C ALA A 100 10.93 4.05 -3.56
N LEU A 101 11.02 4.13 -4.88
CA LEU A 101 9.93 3.80 -5.80
C LEU A 101 10.37 2.71 -6.78
N LEU A 102 9.69 1.58 -6.68
CA LEU A 102 9.81 0.45 -7.60
C LEU A 102 8.58 0.42 -8.50
N LEU A 103 8.75 0.69 -9.78
CA LEU A 103 7.71 0.65 -10.82
C LEU A 103 7.94 -0.50 -11.79
N GLY A 104 6.87 -0.92 -12.44
CA GLY A 104 6.86 -2.01 -13.41
C GLY A 104 5.82 -3.05 -13.05
N LYS A 105 5.58 -4.00 -13.95
CA LYS A 105 4.54 -5.00 -13.75
C LYS A 105 5.14 -6.28 -13.18
N MET A 106 4.55 -6.76 -12.09
CA MET A 106 4.81 -8.09 -11.56
C MET A 106 3.55 -8.94 -11.69
N LYS A 107 3.69 -10.15 -12.22
CA LYS A 107 2.58 -11.08 -12.42
C LYS A 107 3.02 -12.52 -12.25
N TYR A 108 2.06 -13.40 -12.02
CA TYR A 108 2.26 -14.84 -12.04
C TYR A 108 1.85 -15.42 -13.40
N ASP A 109 2.61 -16.39 -13.88
CA ASP A 109 2.28 -17.22 -15.02
C ASP A 109 2.32 -18.70 -14.61
N LEU A 110 1.33 -19.48 -15.08
CA LEU A 110 1.21 -20.90 -14.81
C LEU A 110 1.54 -21.69 -16.07
N GLU A 111 2.46 -22.64 -15.97
CA GLU A 111 2.78 -23.60 -17.01
C GLU A 111 2.33 -25.00 -16.54
N LEU A 112 1.29 -25.53 -17.13
CA LEU A 112 0.79 -26.86 -16.82
C LEU A 112 1.54 -27.94 -17.60
N ASP A 113 1.63 -29.13 -17.04
CA ASP A 113 2.37 -30.27 -17.67
C ASP A 113 1.78 -30.70 -19.03
N ASN A 114 0.53 -30.35 -19.31
CA ASN A 114 -0.10 -30.56 -20.62
C ASN A 114 0.33 -29.51 -21.68
N GLY A 115 1.28 -28.60 -21.33
CA GLY A 115 1.78 -27.55 -22.21
C GLY A 115 0.91 -26.29 -22.24
N LEU A 116 -0.18 -26.23 -21.47
CA LEU A 116 -1.01 -25.04 -21.39
C LEU A 116 -0.32 -23.97 -20.55
N MET A 117 -0.17 -22.78 -21.15
CA MET A 117 0.32 -21.57 -20.47
C MET A 117 -0.85 -20.69 -20.10
N ILE A 118 -0.98 -20.38 -18.82
CA ILE A 118 -2.04 -19.52 -18.27
C ILE A 118 -1.36 -18.34 -17.59
N SER A 119 -1.67 -17.12 -18.02
CA SER A 119 -1.31 -15.95 -17.25
C SER A 119 -2.25 -15.85 -16.05
N GLY A 120 -1.69 -15.70 -14.85
CA GLY A 120 -2.49 -15.43 -13.66
C GLY A 120 -3.31 -14.14 -13.84
N ALA A 121 -2.77 -13.17 -14.57
CA ALA A 121 -3.47 -11.96 -15.00
C ALA A 121 -4.19 -12.23 -16.33
N ASN A 122 -5.50 -12.46 -16.29
CA ASN A 122 -6.32 -12.79 -17.48
C ASN A 122 -7.36 -11.71 -17.75
N LYS A 123 -7.78 -11.63 -19.02
CA LYS A 123 -8.80 -10.72 -19.54
C LYS A 123 -10.21 -10.94 -18.95
N GLN A 124 -10.48 -12.12 -18.41
CA GLN A 124 -11.75 -12.46 -17.75
C GLN A 124 -11.58 -12.46 -16.23
N SER A 125 -11.12 -11.36 -15.68
CA SER A 125 -10.90 -11.20 -14.25
C SER A 125 -11.84 -10.13 -13.66
N TRP A 126 -12.12 -10.26 -12.38
CA TRP A 126 -12.83 -9.23 -11.62
C TRP A 126 -12.16 -9.06 -10.26
N THR A 127 -12.18 -7.84 -9.74
CA THR A 127 -11.63 -7.52 -8.43
C THR A 127 -12.75 -7.17 -7.46
N THR A 128 -12.66 -7.72 -6.27
CA THR A 128 -13.58 -7.47 -5.16
C THR A 128 -12.76 -7.27 -3.89
N TYR A 129 -13.24 -6.45 -2.97
CA TYR A 129 -12.63 -6.34 -1.64
C TYR A 129 -13.14 -7.43 -0.72
N TYR A 130 -12.22 -8.18 -0.10
CA TYR A 130 -12.51 -9.13 0.96
C TYR A 130 -12.22 -8.48 2.31
N ASP A 131 -13.14 -8.73 3.27
CA ASP A 131 -13.08 -8.13 4.61
C ASP A 131 -12.85 -6.60 4.59
N ASP A 132 -13.47 -5.95 3.59
CA ASP A 132 -13.48 -4.52 3.33
C ASP A 132 -12.12 -3.90 2.92
N PHE A 133 -10.99 -4.55 3.17
CA PHE A 133 -9.66 -3.96 2.94
C PHE A 133 -8.85 -4.64 1.84
N LEU A 134 -9.02 -5.96 1.60
CA LEU A 134 -8.15 -6.75 0.74
C LEU A 134 -8.68 -6.83 -0.70
N PRO A 135 -8.06 -6.16 -1.68
CA PRO A 135 -8.45 -6.31 -3.08
C PRO A 135 -8.00 -7.68 -3.60
N VAL A 136 -8.95 -8.50 -4.02
CA VAL A 136 -8.70 -9.82 -4.58
C VAL A 136 -9.20 -9.85 -6.02
N THR A 137 -8.28 -10.08 -6.94
CA THR A 137 -8.60 -10.30 -8.35
C THR A 137 -8.79 -11.79 -8.59
N ALA A 138 -10.00 -12.18 -8.97
CA ALA A 138 -10.34 -13.55 -9.27
C ALA A 138 -10.41 -13.77 -10.79
N THR A 139 -9.96 -14.93 -11.24
CA THR A 139 -10.03 -15.37 -12.64
C THR A 139 -10.45 -16.83 -12.70
N GLU A 140 -11.39 -17.13 -13.59
CA GLU A 140 -11.86 -18.50 -13.83
C GLU A 140 -11.34 -19.00 -15.17
N HIS A 141 -10.86 -20.22 -15.17
CA HIS A 141 -10.52 -21.01 -16.35
C HIS A 141 -11.29 -22.34 -16.31
N PRO A 142 -11.42 -23.05 -17.42
CA PRO A 142 -12.14 -24.32 -17.44
C PRO A 142 -11.66 -25.37 -16.43
N GLU A 143 -10.36 -25.33 -16.08
CA GLU A 143 -9.73 -26.35 -15.24
C GLU A 143 -9.23 -25.80 -13.89
N LEU A 144 -9.17 -24.47 -13.72
CA LEU A 144 -8.67 -23.85 -12.49
C LEU A 144 -9.31 -22.48 -12.22
N GLU A 145 -9.31 -22.12 -10.96
CA GLU A 145 -9.58 -20.76 -10.49
C GLU A 145 -8.30 -20.16 -9.93
N THR A 146 -8.10 -18.86 -10.12
CA THR A 146 -7.03 -18.12 -9.43
C THR A 146 -7.59 -16.95 -8.64
N ARG A 147 -6.96 -16.65 -7.51
CA ARG A 147 -7.19 -15.43 -6.72
C ARG A 147 -5.86 -14.76 -6.48
N ILE A 148 -5.70 -13.55 -7.00
CA ILE A 148 -4.48 -12.76 -6.85
C ILE A 148 -4.75 -11.59 -5.92
N PHE A 149 -3.90 -11.40 -4.95
CA PHE A 149 -4.01 -10.31 -3.99
C PHE A 149 -2.63 -9.87 -3.51
N SER A 150 -2.57 -8.64 -3.05
CA SER A 150 -1.37 -8.08 -2.43
C SER A 150 -1.75 -7.29 -1.19
N PHE A 151 -0.88 -7.26 -0.20
CA PHE A 151 -1.08 -6.46 0.99
C PHE A 151 0.23 -6.04 1.63
N ALA A 152 0.21 -4.89 2.27
CA ALA A 152 1.27 -4.42 3.16
C ALA A 152 0.87 -4.79 4.59
N PRO A 153 1.69 -5.59 5.32
CA PRO A 153 1.32 -6.10 6.64
C PRO A 153 1.34 -4.99 7.70
N ILE A 154 0.35 -5.02 8.60
CA ILE A 154 0.24 -4.09 9.72
C ILE A 154 0.85 -4.75 10.97
N LEU A 155 1.54 -3.97 11.80
CA LEU A 155 2.06 -4.45 13.09
C LEU A 155 0.94 -4.69 14.10
N GLU A 156 1.10 -5.74 14.90
CA GLU A 156 0.28 -5.95 16.09
C GLU A 156 0.45 -4.78 17.06
N LYS A 157 -0.63 -4.43 17.76
CA LYS A 157 -0.63 -3.34 18.72
C LYS A 157 0.41 -3.53 19.83
N GLU A 158 0.63 -4.79 20.24
CA GLU A 158 1.58 -5.18 21.27
C GLU A 158 3.04 -5.03 20.82
N ALA A 159 3.29 -5.05 19.51
CA ALA A 159 4.62 -4.82 18.94
C ALA A 159 4.98 -3.32 18.83
N VAL A 160 4.01 -2.45 19.09
CA VAL A 160 4.18 -0.99 19.01
C VAL A 160 4.76 -0.49 20.31
N PRO A 161 5.87 0.29 20.29
CA PRO A 161 6.39 0.92 21.49
C PRO A 161 5.32 1.77 22.19
N ALA A 162 5.23 1.68 23.53
CA ALA A 162 4.23 2.43 24.31
C ALA A 162 4.36 3.96 24.17
N SER A 163 5.54 4.44 23.78
CA SER A 163 5.81 5.86 23.52
C SER A 163 5.39 6.31 22.12
N SER A 164 5.04 5.38 21.24
CA SER A 164 4.71 5.71 19.85
C SER A 164 3.31 6.30 19.74
N ILE A 165 3.15 7.22 18.79
CA ILE A 165 1.87 7.74 18.38
C ILE A 165 1.26 6.74 17.40
N HIS A 166 0.01 6.34 17.63
CA HIS A 166 -0.71 5.51 16.67
C HIS A 166 -1.24 6.30 15.48
N PRO A 167 -1.37 5.68 14.28
CA PRO A 167 -0.95 4.32 13.94
C PRO A 167 0.56 4.24 13.76
N VAL A 168 1.15 3.11 14.14
CA VAL A 168 2.53 2.82 13.84
C VAL A 168 2.62 2.12 12.50
N PRO A 169 3.55 2.52 11.64
CA PRO A 169 3.69 1.89 10.34
C PRO A 169 4.12 0.43 10.49
N GLY A 170 3.67 -0.38 9.54
CA GLY A 170 4.11 -1.76 9.41
C GLY A 170 5.54 -1.91 8.88
N PRO A 171 5.96 -3.14 8.60
CA PRO A 171 7.26 -3.42 8.00
C PRO A 171 7.45 -2.73 6.64
N ALA A 172 8.69 -2.45 6.27
CA ALA A 172 9.05 -1.87 4.98
C ALA A 172 8.97 -2.95 3.87
N GLY A 173 7.77 -3.30 3.45
CA GLY A 173 7.54 -4.31 2.42
C GLY A 173 6.09 -4.76 2.31
N ALA A 174 5.89 -5.76 1.45
CA ALA A 174 4.58 -6.26 1.10
C ALA A 174 4.63 -7.74 0.71
N PHE A 175 3.47 -8.36 0.68
CA PHE A 175 3.25 -9.69 0.13
C PHE A 175 2.43 -9.58 -1.16
N TYR A 176 2.85 -10.35 -2.17
CA TYR A 176 2.10 -10.53 -3.41
C TYR A 176 1.80 -12.02 -3.55
N CYS A 177 0.53 -12.39 -3.60
CA CYS A 177 0.05 -13.74 -3.44
C CYS A 177 -0.85 -14.17 -4.58
N ILE A 178 -0.79 -15.45 -4.93
CA ILE A 178 -1.76 -16.11 -5.80
C ILE A 178 -2.22 -17.42 -5.16
N GLU A 179 -3.54 -17.60 -5.04
CA GLU A 179 -4.14 -18.90 -4.79
C GLU A 179 -4.51 -19.52 -6.13
N VAL A 180 -4.09 -20.75 -6.34
CA VAL A 180 -4.47 -21.59 -7.50
C VAL A 180 -5.31 -22.75 -6.98
N LYS A 181 -6.54 -22.88 -7.48
CA LYS A 181 -7.45 -23.97 -7.14
C LYS A 181 -7.70 -24.82 -8.36
N ASN A 182 -7.48 -26.11 -8.24
CA ASN A 182 -7.80 -27.08 -9.27
C ASN A 182 -9.31 -27.39 -9.23
N ILE A 183 -10.05 -26.98 -10.25
CA ILE A 183 -11.49 -27.27 -10.39
C ILE A 183 -11.75 -28.42 -11.39
N SER A 184 -10.71 -28.97 -11.99
CA SER A 184 -10.82 -30.14 -12.86
C SER A 184 -11.14 -31.40 -12.03
N GLY A 185 -11.73 -32.39 -12.68
CA GLY A 185 -12.01 -33.70 -12.04
C GLY A 185 -10.76 -34.58 -11.82
N CYS A 186 -9.58 -34.13 -12.20
CA CYS A 186 -8.33 -34.91 -12.17
C CYS A 186 -7.20 -34.16 -11.47
N LYS A 187 -6.12 -34.85 -11.21
CA LYS A 187 -4.89 -34.28 -10.65
C LYS A 187 -4.24 -33.35 -11.65
N MET A 188 -3.82 -32.16 -11.20
CA MET A 188 -3.15 -31.13 -11.99
C MET A 188 -1.70 -31.00 -11.50
N LYS A 189 -0.79 -30.86 -12.45
CA LYS A 189 0.63 -30.54 -12.18
C LYS A 189 1.08 -29.40 -13.05
N GLY A 190 2.04 -28.64 -12.53
CA GLY A 190 2.61 -27.53 -13.28
C GLY A 190 3.70 -26.80 -12.53
N LYS A 191 4.06 -25.65 -13.08
CA LYS A 191 5.00 -24.70 -12.49
C LYS A 191 4.37 -23.33 -12.44
N LEU A 192 4.45 -22.68 -11.28
CA LEU A 192 4.14 -21.26 -11.15
C LEU A 192 5.43 -20.47 -11.34
N ARG A 193 5.39 -19.49 -12.23
CA ARG A 193 6.51 -18.58 -12.49
C ARG A 193 6.15 -17.16 -12.08
N LEU A 194 7.12 -16.46 -11.50
CA LEU A 194 7.03 -15.03 -11.27
C LEU A 194 7.68 -14.31 -12.45
N SER A 195 6.92 -13.43 -13.10
CA SER A 195 7.41 -12.52 -14.14
C SER A 195 7.34 -11.10 -13.64
N PHE A 196 8.43 -10.36 -13.78
CA PHE A 196 8.49 -8.95 -13.37
C PHE A 196 9.43 -8.14 -14.28
N ASP A 197 9.08 -6.88 -14.45
CA ASP A 197 9.86 -5.87 -15.17
C ASP A 197 10.08 -4.61 -14.31
N GLN A 198 9.98 -4.77 -12.99
CA GLN A 198 10.08 -3.68 -12.04
C GLN A 198 11.48 -3.07 -12.02
N LYS A 199 11.53 -1.74 -11.93
CA LYS A 199 12.73 -0.91 -11.96
C LYS A 199 12.59 0.24 -10.97
N PHE A 200 13.72 0.74 -10.48
CA PHE A 200 13.73 1.98 -9.74
C PHE A 200 13.53 3.17 -10.66
N VAL A 201 12.88 4.18 -10.14
CA VAL A 201 12.54 5.40 -10.87
C VAL A 201 12.96 6.62 -10.08
N ASN A 202 13.51 7.61 -10.77
CA ASN A 202 13.88 8.87 -10.16
C ASN A 202 12.66 9.76 -10.02
N GLN A 203 12.30 10.12 -8.79
CA GLN A 203 11.16 10.97 -8.49
C GLN A 203 11.34 12.42 -8.85
N PHE A 204 12.56 12.94 -8.71
CA PHE A 204 12.83 14.36 -8.93
C PHE A 204 12.64 14.79 -10.39
N GLU A 205 12.83 13.87 -11.32
CA GLU A 205 12.65 14.11 -12.75
C GLU A 205 11.19 14.02 -13.21
N HIS A 206 10.30 13.50 -12.35
CA HIS A 206 8.92 13.19 -12.75
C HIS A 206 7.89 14.26 -12.42
N TYR A 207 8.32 15.32 -11.79
CA TYR A 207 7.40 16.38 -11.43
C TYR A 207 6.83 17.08 -12.66
N GLY A 208 5.55 16.90 -12.90
CA GLY A 208 4.85 17.45 -14.06
C GLY A 208 4.90 16.59 -15.33
N LYS A 209 5.51 15.39 -15.27
CA LYS A 209 5.48 14.42 -16.36
C LYS A 209 4.47 13.31 -16.08
N TYR A 210 3.90 12.74 -17.12
CA TYR A 210 3.07 11.54 -17.05
C TYR A 210 3.97 10.31 -16.91
N PHE A 211 3.39 9.19 -16.49
CA PHE A 211 4.11 7.96 -16.20
C PHE A 211 4.97 7.40 -17.31
N ASP A 212 4.67 7.73 -18.56
CA ASP A 212 5.38 7.23 -19.73
C ASP A 212 6.79 7.79 -19.89
N ASP A 213 7.08 8.90 -19.20
CA ASP A 213 8.34 9.64 -19.29
C ASP A 213 9.30 9.38 -18.12
N TYR A 214 9.11 8.31 -17.36
CA TYR A 214 9.98 8.00 -16.22
C TYR A 214 11.39 7.65 -16.65
N THR A 215 12.36 8.37 -16.10
CA THR A 215 13.75 7.99 -16.21
C THR A 215 14.06 6.86 -15.25
N VAL A 216 14.44 5.72 -15.80
CA VAL A 216 14.90 4.59 -14.98
C VAL A 216 16.22 4.95 -14.33
N THR A 217 16.24 4.88 -13.00
CA THR A 217 17.47 5.08 -12.23
C THR A 217 18.42 3.89 -12.44
N PRO A 218 19.67 4.11 -12.81
CA PRO A 218 20.64 3.03 -12.90
C PRO A 218 20.75 2.27 -11.57
N TYR A 219 20.63 0.96 -11.63
CA TYR A 219 20.67 0.09 -10.46
C TYR A 219 21.58 -1.12 -10.73
N LYS A 220 21.99 -1.75 -9.63
CA LYS A 220 22.70 -3.02 -9.65
C LYS A 220 21.74 -4.13 -9.23
N SER A 221 21.96 -5.32 -9.74
CA SER A 221 21.21 -6.50 -9.34
C SER A 221 22.15 -7.63 -8.96
N GLU A 222 21.76 -8.39 -7.96
CA GLU A 222 22.44 -9.65 -7.62
C GLU A 222 21.39 -10.70 -7.24
N TRP A 223 21.74 -11.94 -7.53
CA TRP A 223 20.96 -13.10 -7.14
C TRP A 223 21.71 -13.84 -6.02
N ASP A 224 21.10 -13.92 -4.87
CA ASP A 224 21.53 -14.77 -3.78
C ASP A 224 20.58 -15.95 -3.68
N GLN A 225 20.96 -17.07 -4.31
CA GLN A 225 20.15 -18.29 -4.42
C GLN A 225 18.78 -18.04 -5.04
N LYS A 226 17.79 -17.67 -4.22
CA LYS A 226 16.39 -17.48 -4.60
C LYS A 226 15.92 -16.05 -4.39
N LEU A 227 16.78 -15.20 -3.81
CA LEU A 227 16.51 -13.81 -3.52
C LEU A 227 17.13 -12.92 -4.58
N LEU A 228 16.30 -12.12 -5.23
CA LEU A 228 16.77 -11.03 -6.09
C LEU A 228 16.91 -9.77 -5.27
N VAL A 229 18.09 -9.16 -5.27
CA VAL A 229 18.33 -7.86 -4.66
C VAL A 229 18.66 -6.83 -5.74
N LEU A 230 17.89 -5.76 -5.78
CA LEU A 230 18.08 -4.60 -6.67
C LEU A 230 18.45 -3.40 -5.81
N TRP A 231 19.46 -2.62 -6.18
CA TRP A 231 19.82 -1.44 -5.40
C TRP A 231 20.48 -0.32 -6.20
N HIS A 232 20.31 0.89 -5.71
CA HIS A 232 21.09 2.08 -6.03
C HIS A 232 21.30 2.89 -4.74
N PRO A 233 22.04 4.02 -4.75
CA PRO A 233 22.39 4.74 -3.52
C PRO A 233 21.22 5.16 -2.62
N GLU A 234 20.03 5.32 -3.17
CA GLU A 234 18.85 5.86 -2.46
C GLU A 234 17.68 4.87 -2.36
N ALA A 235 17.83 3.64 -2.85
CA ALA A 235 16.80 2.62 -2.74
C ALA A 235 17.36 1.21 -2.87
N CYS A 236 16.76 0.27 -2.16
CA CYS A 236 17.04 -1.15 -2.26
C CYS A 236 15.73 -1.95 -2.20
N ALA A 237 15.58 -2.89 -3.11
CA ALA A 237 14.47 -3.83 -3.10
C ALA A 237 15.00 -5.27 -3.03
N ALA A 238 14.27 -6.11 -2.30
CA ALA A 238 14.52 -7.55 -2.26
C ALA A 238 13.23 -8.30 -2.57
N ILE A 239 13.29 -9.22 -3.55
CA ILE A 239 12.14 -9.96 -4.06
C ILE A 239 12.41 -11.44 -3.95
N GLN A 240 11.54 -12.18 -3.28
CA GLN A 240 11.64 -13.63 -3.13
C GLN A 240 10.28 -14.32 -3.34
N LEU A 241 10.22 -15.21 -4.30
CA LEU A 241 9.13 -16.18 -4.38
C LEU A 241 9.42 -17.33 -3.41
N LEU A 242 8.56 -17.50 -2.40
CA LEU A 242 8.75 -18.56 -1.40
C LEU A 242 8.65 -19.96 -2.02
N ASP A 243 9.36 -20.92 -1.44
CA ASP A 243 9.45 -22.31 -1.92
C ASP A 243 9.95 -22.46 -3.37
N SER A 244 10.54 -21.42 -3.93
CA SER A 244 10.96 -21.41 -5.32
C SER A 244 12.19 -22.27 -5.59
N VAL A 245 12.27 -22.72 -6.84
CA VAL A 245 13.45 -23.31 -7.45
C VAL A 245 13.97 -22.30 -8.48
N CYS A 246 15.28 -22.14 -8.54
CA CYS A 246 15.93 -21.29 -9.50
C CYS A 246 16.66 -22.14 -10.55
N GLU A 247 16.33 -21.96 -11.81
CA GLU A 247 17.03 -22.57 -12.93
C GLU A 247 17.72 -21.49 -13.79
N GLY A 248 18.91 -21.79 -14.24
CA GLY A 248 19.70 -20.91 -15.10
C GLY A 248 20.82 -20.19 -14.36
N GLN A 249 21.75 -19.65 -15.16
CA GLN A 249 22.88 -18.83 -14.69
C GLN A 249 22.82 -17.47 -15.40
N GLY A 250 23.23 -16.42 -14.70
CA GLY A 250 23.32 -15.08 -15.26
C GLY A 250 22.20 -14.13 -14.83
N ASP A 251 22.03 -13.04 -15.58
CA ASP A 251 21.23 -11.87 -15.17
C ASP A 251 19.71 -12.06 -15.21
N ASN A 252 19.22 -13.20 -15.68
CA ASN A 252 17.77 -13.47 -15.73
C ASN A 252 17.45 -14.94 -15.42
N PRO A 253 17.66 -15.40 -14.18
CA PRO A 253 17.31 -16.74 -13.78
C PRO A 253 15.79 -16.96 -13.85
N ARG A 254 15.38 -18.16 -14.18
CA ARG A 254 13.98 -18.56 -14.14
C ARG A 254 13.63 -19.03 -12.73
N ILE A 255 12.77 -18.25 -12.06
CA ILE A 255 12.28 -18.60 -10.74
C ILE A 255 10.89 -19.18 -10.86
N TYR A 256 10.68 -20.36 -10.31
CA TYR A 256 9.39 -21.02 -10.34
C TYR A 256 9.17 -21.90 -9.10
N VAL A 257 7.90 -22.20 -8.82
CA VAL A 257 7.50 -23.19 -7.82
C VAL A 257 6.78 -24.32 -8.55
N PRO A 258 7.30 -25.56 -8.50
CA PRO A 258 6.55 -26.70 -9.00
C PRO A 258 5.36 -26.99 -8.09
N PHE A 259 4.25 -27.38 -8.66
CA PHE A 259 3.07 -27.74 -7.87
C PHE A 259 2.36 -28.97 -8.42
N GLU A 260 1.65 -29.64 -7.52
CA GLU A 260 0.78 -30.75 -7.81
C GLU A 260 -0.47 -30.56 -6.94
N LEU A 261 -1.67 -30.51 -7.56
CA LEU A 261 -2.94 -30.32 -6.89
C LEU A 261 -3.89 -31.44 -7.24
N LYS A 262 -4.53 -32.05 -6.24
CA LYS A 262 -5.63 -32.98 -6.43
C LYS A 262 -6.87 -32.22 -6.91
N ALA A 263 -7.90 -32.96 -7.36
CA ALA A 263 -9.18 -32.35 -7.68
C ALA A 263 -9.73 -31.56 -6.46
N ASN A 264 -10.17 -30.33 -6.69
CA ASN A 264 -10.67 -29.38 -5.69
C ASN A 264 -9.64 -28.92 -4.62
N GLU A 265 -8.37 -29.27 -4.78
CA GLU A 265 -7.30 -28.76 -3.91
C GLU A 265 -6.86 -27.37 -4.35
N SER A 266 -6.53 -26.52 -3.38
CA SER A 266 -5.93 -25.21 -3.63
C SER A 266 -4.58 -25.06 -2.92
N ARG A 267 -3.72 -24.21 -3.48
CA ARG A 267 -2.45 -23.79 -2.89
C ARG A 267 -2.22 -22.31 -3.12
N THR A 268 -1.77 -21.62 -2.08
CA THR A 268 -1.33 -20.23 -2.17
C THR A 268 0.19 -20.16 -2.31
N PHE A 269 0.63 -19.37 -3.28
CA PHE A 269 2.03 -19.05 -3.51
C PHE A 269 2.26 -17.59 -3.17
N THR A 270 3.38 -17.29 -2.55
CA THR A 270 3.63 -15.96 -2.02
C THR A 270 5.00 -15.44 -2.46
N THR A 271 5.01 -14.21 -2.93
CA THR A 271 6.22 -13.42 -3.12
C THR A 271 6.33 -12.41 -1.98
N VAL A 272 7.47 -12.40 -1.30
CA VAL A 272 7.85 -11.41 -0.31
C VAL A 272 8.62 -10.31 -1.02
N ILE A 273 8.27 -9.06 -0.77
CA ILE A 273 8.92 -7.90 -1.36
C ILE A 273 9.26 -6.94 -0.24
N ALA A 274 10.55 -6.73 0.02
CA ALA A 274 11.00 -5.64 0.88
C ALA A 274 11.47 -4.48 0.03
N LEU A 275 11.22 -3.25 0.50
CA LEU A 275 11.67 -2.03 -0.16
C LEU A 275 12.10 -1.02 0.89
N THR A 276 13.37 -0.62 0.84
CA THR A 276 13.96 0.32 1.80
C THR A 276 14.68 1.43 1.07
N PRO A 277 14.78 2.62 1.69
CA PRO A 277 15.60 3.70 1.16
C PRO A 277 17.08 3.38 1.12
N LYS A 278 17.58 2.52 2.01
CA LYS A 278 19.00 2.22 2.16
C LYS A 278 19.25 0.71 2.06
N ARG A 279 20.35 0.35 1.39
CA ARG A 279 20.71 -1.05 1.20
C ARG A 279 20.97 -1.78 2.51
N GLU A 280 21.58 -1.14 3.48
CA GLU A 280 21.89 -1.72 4.80
C GLU A 280 20.62 -2.12 5.59
N GLU A 281 19.48 -1.53 5.29
CA GLU A 281 18.21 -1.80 5.98
C GLU A 281 17.45 -2.99 5.39
N ILE A 282 17.80 -3.44 4.16
CA ILE A 282 16.99 -4.40 3.40
C ILE A 282 16.87 -5.77 4.10
N TYR A 283 17.96 -6.26 4.68
CA TYR A 283 17.95 -7.56 5.36
C TYR A 283 17.22 -7.50 6.71
N SER A 284 17.25 -6.35 7.37
CA SER A 284 16.44 -6.12 8.58
C SER A 284 14.95 -6.10 8.24
N ALA A 285 14.56 -5.41 7.15
CA ALA A 285 13.19 -5.40 6.66
C ALA A 285 12.70 -6.80 6.28
N LEU A 286 13.50 -7.57 5.55
CA LEU A 286 13.21 -8.98 5.26
C LEU A 286 13.10 -9.80 6.53
N GLY A 287 14.01 -9.64 7.49
CA GLY A 287 13.98 -10.33 8.77
C GLY A 287 12.68 -10.07 9.54
N THR A 288 12.16 -8.84 9.47
CA THR A 288 10.86 -8.49 10.05
C THR A 288 9.73 -9.20 9.32
N LEU A 289 9.71 -9.19 7.99
CA LEU A 289 8.68 -9.87 7.20
C LEU A 289 8.66 -11.40 7.42
N TYR A 290 9.81 -12.00 7.73
CA TYR A 290 9.93 -13.45 8.01
C TYR A 290 9.63 -13.85 9.45
N GLN A 291 9.33 -12.91 10.36
CA GLN A 291 8.95 -13.23 11.74
C GLN A 291 7.63 -14.00 11.82
N HIS A 292 6.78 -13.80 10.82
CA HIS A 292 5.49 -14.48 10.69
C HIS A 292 5.33 -15.04 9.28
N THR A 293 4.51 -16.05 9.14
CA THR A 293 4.07 -16.51 7.82
C THR A 293 3.20 -15.45 7.14
N PRO A 294 3.09 -15.46 5.81
CA PRO A 294 2.21 -14.53 5.10
C PRO A 294 0.75 -14.57 5.59
N LEU A 295 0.26 -15.75 5.99
CA LEU A 295 -1.09 -15.91 6.52
C LEU A 295 -1.25 -15.32 7.92
N GLU A 296 -0.26 -15.45 8.79
CA GLU A 296 -0.27 -14.80 10.11
C GLU A 296 -0.25 -13.27 9.95
N TRP A 297 0.57 -12.73 9.06
CA TRP A 297 0.55 -11.30 8.74
C TRP A 297 -0.80 -10.83 8.20
N LEU A 298 -1.43 -11.64 7.34
CA LEU A 298 -2.75 -11.31 6.83
C LEU A 298 -3.81 -11.31 7.93
N ASN A 299 -3.75 -12.27 8.87
CA ASN A 299 -4.65 -12.30 10.03
C ASN A 299 -4.53 -11.05 10.90
N VAL A 300 -3.31 -10.60 11.20
CA VAL A 300 -3.06 -9.37 11.96
C VAL A 300 -3.63 -8.15 11.24
N THR A 301 -3.42 -8.07 9.93
CA THR A 301 -3.90 -6.97 9.10
C THR A 301 -5.43 -6.97 9.00
N ASP A 302 -6.04 -8.14 8.85
CA ASP A 302 -7.49 -8.35 8.83
C ASP A 302 -8.13 -7.93 10.16
N ASP A 303 -7.59 -8.39 11.28
CA ASP A 303 -8.08 -8.05 12.62
C ASP A 303 -8.00 -6.53 12.88
N PHE A 304 -6.92 -5.88 12.42
CA PHE A 304 -6.77 -4.43 12.51
C PHE A 304 -7.92 -3.69 11.80
N TRP A 305 -8.21 -4.07 10.57
CA TRP A 305 -9.24 -3.40 9.78
C TRP A 305 -10.65 -3.76 10.24
N LYS A 306 -10.91 -5.01 10.61
CA LYS A 306 -12.21 -5.45 11.14
C LYS A 306 -12.58 -4.71 12.43
N GLU A 307 -11.64 -4.53 13.34
CA GLU A 307 -11.89 -3.75 14.55
C GLU A 307 -12.31 -2.30 14.23
N ARG A 308 -11.69 -1.70 13.23
CA ARG A 308 -11.93 -0.30 12.87
C ARG A 308 -13.16 -0.11 12.03
N PHE A 309 -13.35 -0.91 11.01
CA PHE A 309 -14.51 -0.82 10.13
C PHE A 309 -15.78 -1.35 10.78
N GLY A 310 -15.68 -2.27 11.72
CA GLY A 310 -16.82 -2.74 12.52
C GLY A 310 -17.51 -1.65 13.34
N LYS A 311 -16.82 -0.52 13.59
CA LYS A 311 -17.39 0.65 14.27
C LYS A 311 -18.16 1.58 13.34
N ILE A 312 -18.00 1.42 12.02
CA ILE A 312 -18.69 2.25 11.03
C ILE A 312 -20.04 1.64 10.75
N THR A 313 -21.08 2.31 11.22
CA THR A 313 -22.47 1.92 11.00
C THR A 313 -23.21 3.00 10.24
N THR A 314 -24.06 2.59 9.30
CA THR A 314 -25.01 3.49 8.63
C THR A 314 -26.41 3.01 8.91
N ASP A 315 -27.24 3.89 9.45
CA ASP A 315 -28.64 3.63 9.70
C ASP A 315 -29.50 4.35 8.65
N ILE A 316 -29.75 3.69 7.53
CA ILE A 316 -30.76 4.13 6.57
C ILE A 316 -32.00 3.25 6.77
N ARG A 317 -32.88 3.69 7.68
CA ARG A 317 -34.03 2.91 8.19
C ARG A 317 -35.00 2.45 7.10
N GLU A 318 -35.08 3.15 5.99
CA GLU A 318 -36.06 2.89 4.94
C GLU A 318 -35.52 2.00 3.82
N ASN A 319 -34.19 1.79 3.71
CA ASN A 319 -33.55 0.99 2.67
C ASN A 319 -32.23 0.40 3.13
N GLN A 320 -32.28 -0.84 3.62
CA GLN A 320 -31.09 -1.54 4.14
C GLN A 320 -30.01 -1.73 3.05
N GLU A 321 -30.38 -2.07 1.83
CA GLU A 321 -29.43 -2.26 0.73
C GLU A 321 -28.67 -0.96 0.41
N ALA A 322 -29.38 0.16 0.38
CA ALA A 322 -28.74 1.47 0.21
C ALA A 322 -27.83 1.81 1.39
N GLY A 323 -28.20 1.44 2.61
CA GLY A 323 -27.39 1.61 3.82
C GLY A 323 -26.09 0.83 3.74
N GLU A 324 -26.14 -0.43 3.33
CA GLU A 324 -24.95 -1.28 3.15
C GLU A 324 -24.01 -0.72 2.06
N LYS A 325 -24.53 -0.35 0.91
CA LYS A 325 -23.75 0.27 -0.17
C LYS A 325 -23.10 1.58 0.26
N TYR A 326 -23.81 2.40 1.04
CA TYR A 326 -23.26 3.65 1.56
C TYR A 326 -22.15 3.40 2.58
N ARG A 327 -22.32 2.41 3.46
CA ARG A 327 -21.28 1.97 4.39
C ARG A 327 -20.03 1.51 3.64
N ASP A 328 -20.19 0.62 2.66
CA ASP A 328 -19.08 0.10 1.87
C ASP A 328 -18.31 1.24 1.16
N MET A 329 -19.04 2.22 0.65
CA MET A 329 -18.42 3.41 0.05
C MET A 329 -17.66 4.25 1.07
N GLN A 330 -18.18 4.43 2.29
CA GLN A 330 -17.47 5.14 3.35
C GLN A 330 -16.20 4.41 3.78
N VAL A 331 -16.28 3.10 4.00
CA VAL A 331 -15.14 2.25 4.34
C VAL A 331 -14.07 2.35 3.25
N ARG A 332 -14.47 2.28 1.99
CA ARG A 332 -13.55 2.41 0.86
C ARG A 332 -12.87 3.77 0.84
N PHE A 333 -13.62 4.83 1.03
CA PHE A 333 -13.09 6.19 1.08
C PHE A 333 -12.09 6.39 2.22
N ILE A 334 -12.37 5.84 3.41
CA ILE A 334 -11.47 5.88 4.56
C ILE A 334 -10.16 5.12 4.25
N LEU A 335 -10.28 3.92 3.67
CA LEU A 335 -9.10 3.11 3.35
C LEU A 335 -8.23 3.79 2.28
N ASP A 336 -8.84 4.35 1.23
CA ASP A 336 -8.10 5.03 0.16
C ASP A 336 -7.37 6.27 0.70
N ASN A 337 -7.98 7.02 1.61
CA ASN A 337 -7.33 8.15 2.26
C ASN A 337 -6.22 7.69 3.25
N PHE A 338 -6.43 6.60 4.00
CA PHE A 338 -5.37 6.02 4.83
C PHE A 338 -4.16 5.61 3.98
N ASN A 339 -4.40 5.02 2.82
CA ASN A 339 -3.35 4.63 1.88
C ASN A 339 -2.54 5.83 1.38
N CYS A 340 -3.09 7.04 1.43
CA CYS A 340 -2.35 8.26 1.11
C CYS A 340 -1.45 8.76 2.24
N LEU A 341 -1.55 8.22 3.45
CA LEU A 341 -0.76 8.66 4.61
C LEU A 341 0.44 7.75 4.84
N SER A 342 1.56 8.36 5.22
CA SER A 342 2.76 7.63 5.62
C SER A 342 3.29 8.15 6.95
N PHE A 343 3.78 7.25 7.78
CA PHE A 343 4.19 7.54 9.16
C PHE A 343 5.64 7.11 9.39
N ARG A 344 6.30 7.78 10.34
CA ARG A 344 7.59 7.36 10.90
C ARG A 344 7.40 6.19 11.85
N GLU A 345 8.50 5.58 12.24
CA GLU A 345 8.50 4.45 13.20
C GLU A 345 7.87 4.80 14.56
N ASP A 346 7.93 6.06 14.96
CA ASP A 346 7.28 6.56 16.17
C ASP A 346 5.79 6.89 15.99
N GLY A 347 5.22 6.63 14.81
CA GLY A 347 3.84 6.92 14.47
C GLY A 347 3.55 8.39 14.12
N SER A 348 4.55 9.26 14.12
CA SER A 348 4.36 10.64 13.65
C SER A 348 4.15 10.66 12.13
N LEU A 349 3.27 11.54 11.65
CA LEU A 349 3.01 11.65 10.22
C LEU A 349 4.28 12.12 9.50
N LEU A 350 4.66 11.41 8.46
CA LEU A 350 5.81 11.70 7.62
C LEU A 350 5.40 12.48 6.38
N THR A 351 4.44 11.98 5.66
CA THR A 351 3.97 12.58 4.40
C THR A 351 2.55 12.15 4.07
N ASN A 352 1.95 12.90 3.14
CA ASN A 352 0.73 12.57 2.46
C ASN A 352 1.06 12.27 0.99
N TRP A 353 0.71 11.08 0.51
CA TRP A 353 0.89 10.68 -0.87
C TRP A 353 -0.35 10.97 -1.69
N GLN A 354 -0.31 12.07 -2.40
CA GLN A 354 -1.43 12.43 -3.25
C GLN A 354 -1.35 11.73 -4.60
N GLY A 355 -2.41 10.98 -4.89
CA GLY A 355 -2.58 10.36 -6.19
C GLY A 355 -1.40 9.47 -6.55
N ALA A 356 -1.15 8.42 -5.77
CA ALA A 356 -0.12 7.47 -6.12
C ALA A 356 -0.41 6.86 -7.50
N PRO A 357 0.56 6.80 -8.34
CA PRO A 357 1.92 7.31 -8.28
C PRO A 357 2.15 8.57 -9.16
N SER A 358 1.12 9.39 -9.43
CA SER A 358 1.19 10.32 -10.57
C SER A 358 1.77 11.70 -10.32
N HIS A 359 1.46 12.40 -9.25
CA HIS A 359 1.84 13.81 -9.23
C HIS A 359 2.75 14.23 -8.10
N SER A 360 2.71 13.58 -6.99
CA SER A 360 3.37 14.08 -5.81
C SER A 360 3.55 13.00 -4.77
N LEU A 361 4.07 11.87 -5.21
CA LEU A 361 4.65 10.94 -4.26
C LEU A 361 5.49 11.75 -3.30
N SER A 362 5.10 11.85 -2.05
CA SER A 362 5.85 12.55 -1.01
C SER A 362 5.73 14.07 -0.92
N ARG A 363 4.76 14.70 -1.54
CA ARG A 363 4.51 16.13 -1.31
C ARG A 363 3.59 16.36 -0.14
N LEU A 364 3.91 17.41 0.55
CA LEU A 364 3.18 17.88 1.70
C LEU A 364 2.32 19.07 1.29
N TRP A 365 1.11 18.78 0.82
CA TRP A 365 0.15 19.81 0.52
C TRP A 365 -0.76 20.03 1.73
N GLY A 366 -0.71 21.21 2.32
CA GLY A 366 -1.51 21.51 3.50
C GLY A 366 -3.01 21.38 3.28
N ILE A 367 -3.49 21.68 2.08
CA ILE A 367 -4.92 21.60 1.74
C ILE A 367 -5.39 20.15 1.65
N ASP A 368 -4.57 19.26 1.11
CA ASP A 368 -4.96 17.89 0.80
C ASP A 368 -4.86 16.97 2.04
N ILE A 369 -3.97 17.31 2.97
CA ILE A 369 -3.83 16.56 4.22
C ILE A 369 -5.11 16.61 5.08
N THR A 370 -5.88 17.69 4.98
CA THR A 370 -7.08 17.88 5.80
C THR A 370 -8.17 16.85 5.47
N PRO A 371 -8.65 16.71 4.22
CA PRO A 371 -9.67 15.72 3.91
C PRO A 371 -9.20 14.29 4.16
N ASP A 372 -7.93 13.96 3.84
CA ASP A 372 -7.40 12.63 4.05
C ASP A 372 -7.40 12.27 5.54
N VAL A 373 -6.81 13.12 6.38
CA VAL A 373 -6.74 12.89 7.82
C VAL A 373 -8.14 12.89 8.46
N VAL A 374 -9.00 13.86 8.11
CA VAL A 374 -10.34 13.96 8.70
C VAL A 374 -11.19 12.73 8.37
N SER A 375 -11.12 12.22 7.14
CA SER A 375 -11.85 11.01 6.76
C SER A 375 -11.34 9.78 7.51
N VAL A 376 -10.03 9.62 7.62
CA VAL A 376 -9.40 8.49 8.31
C VAL A 376 -9.71 8.49 9.82
N MET A 377 -9.82 9.65 10.45
CA MET A 377 -10.10 9.75 11.88
C MET A 377 -11.42 9.09 12.32
N TYR A 378 -12.36 8.88 11.42
CA TYR A 378 -13.59 8.14 11.76
C TYR A 378 -13.32 6.66 12.10
N ALA A 379 -12.26 6.06 11.54
CA ALA A 379 -11.85 4.68 11.83
C ALA A 379 -10.60 4.63 12.73
N VAL A 380 -9.67 5.57 12.53
CA VAL A 380 -8.36 5.63 13.17
C VAL A 380 -8.14 7.06 13.71
N PRO A 381 -8.81 7.45 14.81
CA PRO A 381 -8.75 8.83 15.31
C PRO A 381 -7.35 9.29 15.70
N GLU A 382 -6.45 8.37 16.05
CA GLU A 382 -5.06 8.66 16.42
C GLU A 382 -4.27 9.32 15.28
N VAL A 383 -4.67 9.13 14.02
CA VAL A 383 -4.08 9.82 12.86
C VAL A 383 -4.19 11.33 12.99
N GLY A 384 -5.28 11.82 13.58
CA GLY A 384 -5.45 13.25 13.84
C GLY A 384 -4.35 13.81 14.74
N LYS A 385 -3.97 13.08 15.79
CA LYS A 385 -2.89 13.47 16.69
C LYS A 385 -1.53 13.52 15.96
N SER A 386 -1.22 12.50 15.17
CA SER A 386 -0.01 12.47 14.33
C SER A 386 0.06 13.67 13.38
N ALA A 387 -1.06 13.98 12.72
CA ALA A 387 -1.15 15.10 11.79
C ALA A 387 -1.01 16.46 12.48
N MET A 388 -1.57 16.62 13.66
CA MET A 388 -1.44 17.86 14.44
C MET A 388 0.00 18.16 14.82
N PHE A 389 0.74 17.15 15.32
CA PHE A 389 2.17 17.32 15.61
C PHE A 389 2.97 17.70 14.37
N TYR A 390 2.72 17.03 13.27
CA TYR A 390 3.34 17.31 12.00
C TYR A 390 3.09 18.75 11.54
N LEU A 391 1.83 19.18 11.51
CA LEU A 391 1.44 20.52 11.09
C LEU A 391 1.97 21.60 12.04
N ALA A 392 1.97 21.36 13.35
CA ALA A 392 2.54 22.28 14.34
C ALA A 392 4.05 22.45 14.16
N GLU A 393 4.77 21.37 13.83
CA GLU A 393 6.21 21.44 13.55
C GLU A 393 6.49 22.24 12.28
N ARG A 394 5.69 22.06 11.23
CA ARG A 394 5.82 22.77 9.95
C ARG A 394 5.49 24.25 10.05
N ASN A 395 4.59 24.64 10.94
CA ASN A 395 4.22 26.02 11.18
C ASN A 395 5.23 26.82 12.01
N ARG A 396 6.41 26.28 12.30
CA ARG A 396 7.47 27.04 12.99
C ARG A 396 7.99 28.19 12.09
N PRO A 397 8.37 29.36 12.69
CA PRO A 397 8.69 30.59 11.93
C PRO A 397 9.81 30.49 10.88
N ARG A 398 10.64 29.45 10.96
CA ARG A 398 11.71 29.22 9.96
C ARG A 398 11.20 28.66 8.64
N TYR A 399 9.95 28.23 8.59
CA TYR A 399 9.30 27.80 7.36
C TYR A 399 8.48 28.98 6.85
N SER A 400 9.02 29.69 5.89
CA SER A 400 8.54 30.91 5.26
C SER A 400 7.04 31.22 5.42
N LEU A 401 6.74 32.29 6.12
CA LEU A 401 5.38 32.88 6.27
C LEU A 401 4.79 33.44 4.99
N TYR A 402 5.51 33.40 3.87
CA TYR A 402 5.17 34.12 2.64
C TYR A 402 4.66 33.26 1.49
N SER A 403 4.36 31.98 1.71
CA SER A 403 3.65 31.21 0.68
C SER A 403 2.16 31.15 1.01
N ASP A 404 1.32 31.31 0.01
CA ASP A 404 -0.14 31.15 0.14
C ASP A 404 -0.52 29.79 0.76
N HIS A 405 0.37 28.81 0.65
CA HIS A 405 0.22 27.48 1.22
C HIS A 405 0.43 27.44 2.75
N SER A 406 1.15 28.40 3.34
CA SER A 406 1.36 28.41 4.81
C SER A 406 0.05 28.61 5.56
N MET A 407 -0.88 29.38 5.02
CA MET A 407 -2.19 29.60 5.61
C MET A 407 -3.01 28.30 5.67
N PHE A 408 -2.90 27.45 4.66
CA PHE A 408 -3.60 26.16 4.64
C PHE A 408 -3.13 25.23 5.76
N TYR A 409 -1.86 25.24 6.13
CA TYR A 409 -1.37 24.45 7.26
C TYR A 409 -1.97 24.87 8.61
N TYR A 410 -2.18 26.18 8.84
CA TYR A 410 -2.86 26.66 10.04
C TYR A 410 -4.34 26.29 10.07
N ILE A 411 -5.02 26.45 8.95
CA ILE A 411 -6.43 26.05 8.83
C ILE A 411 -6.56 24.54 9.04
N SER A 412 -5.71 23.75 8.38
CA SER A 412 -5.69 22.30 8.52
C SER A 412 -5.48 21.86 9.97
N LEU A 413 -4.53 22.49 10.67
CA LEU A 413 -4.27 22.20 12.08
C LEU A 413 -5.53 22.44 12.93
N LEU A 414 -6.22 23.56 12.73
CA LEU A 414 -7.42 23.89 13.49
C LEU A 414 -8.59 22.94 13.18
N VAL A 415 -8.80 22.61 11.91
CA VAL A 415 -9.87 21.69 11.49
C VAL A 415 -9.61 20.28 12.03
N ILE A 416 -8.39 19.78 11.90
CA ILE A 416 -8.00 18.45 12.38
C ILE A 416 -8.10 18.39 13.91
N ALA A 417 -7.63 19.43 14.62
CA ALA A 417 -7.71 19.48 16.08
C ALA A 417 -9.17 19.49 16.57
N GLY A 418 -10.02 20.32 15.94
CA GLY A 418 -11.44 20.36 16.27
C GLY A 418 -12.13 19.01 16.06
N LYS A 419 -11.86 18.36 14.93
CA LYS A 419 -12.43 17.05 14.62
C LYS A 419 -11.90 15.94 15.52
N TYR A 420 -10.61 15.97 15.84
CA TYR A 420 -10.00 15.02 16.78
C TYR A 420 -10.68 15.09 18.16
N LEU A 421 -10.87 16.30 18.67
CA LEU A 421 -11.55 16.51 19.95
C LEU A 421 -13.01 16.04 19.93
N GLU A 422 -13.72 16.31 18.84
CA GLU A 422 -15.10 15.85 18.66
C GLU A 422 -15.19 14.32 18.73
N LEU A 423 -14.24 13.62 18.08
CA LEU A 423 -14.26 12.14 17.99
C LEU A 423 -13.73 11.45 19.25
N THR A 424 -12.74 12.04 19.93
CA THR A 424 -12.04 11.37 21.03
C THR A 424 -12.39 11.89 22.42
N GLY A 425 -12.85 13.12 22.53
CA GLY A 425 -13.03 13.79 23.81
C GLY A 425 -11.71 14.03 24.56
N ASP A 426 -10.56 14.02 23.88
CA ASP A 426 -9.24 14.17 24.49
C ASP A 426 -9.01 15.60 25.00
N CYS A 427 -9.49 15.88 26.22
CA CYS A 427 -9.36 17.17 26.88
C CYS A 427 -7.92 17.55 27.22
N LEU A 428 -6.98 16.59 27.24
CA LEU A 428 -5.58 16.87 27.54
C LEU A 428 -4.92 17.73 26.45
N LEU A 429 -5.47 17.73 25.25
CA LEU A 429 -5.03 18.61 24.18
C LEU A 429 -5.17 20.10 24.54
N TYR A 430 -6.17 20.47 25.34
CA TYR A 430 -6.37 21.85 25.83
C TYR A 430 -5.54 22.20 27.07
N THR A 431 -5.09 21.17 27.80
CA THR A 431 -4.33 21.37 29.04
C THR A 431 -2.84 21.34 28.80
N SER A 432 -2.39 21.16 27.57
CA SER A 432 -0.99 21.34 27.21
C SER A 432 -0.57 22.76 27.62
N PRO A 433 0.49 22.92 28.45
CA PRO A 433 0.87 24.23 28.97
C PRO A 433 1.07 25.18 27.80
N SER A 434 0.42 26.33 27.87
CA SER A 434 0.65 27.41 26.92
C SER A 434 2.15 27.73 26.89
N PRO A 435 2.72 28.08 25.76
CA PRO A 435 4.11 28.58 25.72
C PRO A 435 4.40 29.73 26.69
N ARG A 436 3.36 30.31 27.27
CA ARG A 436 3.46 31.33 28.34
C ARG A 436 3.72 30.73 29.71
N ASP A 437 3.39 29.46 29.94
CA ASP A 437 3.52 28.79 31.25
C ASP A 437 4.89 28.12 31.42
N THR A 438 5.73 28.16 30.40
CA THR A 438 7.11 27.61 30.40
C THR A 438 8.18 28.71 30.53
N ARG A 439 7.85 29.88 31.05
CA ARG A 439 8.84 30.93 31.37
C ARG A 439 9.22 30.93 32.83
#